data_0d131ffcf65702a2ef264aa705d94d06
#
_entry.id   0d131ffcf65702a2ef264aa705d94d06
#
_cell.length_a   1.000
_cell.length_b   1.000
_cell.length_c   1.000
_cell.angle_alpha   90.00
_cell.angle_beta   90.00
_cell.angle_gamma   90.00
#
_symmetry.space_group_name_H-M   'P 1'
#
loop_
_entity.id
_entity.type
_entity.pdbx_description
1 polymer ?
#
loop_
_entity_poly.entity_id
_entity_poly.type
_entity_poly.pdbx_seq_one_letter_code
_entity_poly.pdbx_strand_id
1 'polypeptide(L)'
;MQLLKQIWNERRSNGWLWSELLIVFVVLWYVVDWTYVTARTYYEPVGFDITDTYYLELSLKNDKSNSYLSKEQKSTSLGQDIIELTNRLRRLPEVEAVSISNNARPYIGSNSGSMLRIDTLVSSPLRRSVTPDFFQVFRYQSADGRGYQPLVQALRNGNVVVGENFWPKDYKGDRTLLGKEMVDVDDSTKVYKIGGVSKKVRYNDFWPNYSDRYVAIELPEKIMVELDDELYPSSVEVCLRVKPGTSRDFAEHLMKLSVNQLSVGNLFILKVHDYEDIRNDFQQESYNQVQVRFWMMGFLLLNIPVSYTHLRAHETR
;
A
#
# COMPACT_ATOMS: atom_id res chain seq x y z
N MET A 1 15.63 -16.02 55.10
CA MET A 1 16.89 -16.72 54.76
C MET A 1 16.76 -18.24 54.64
N GLN A 2 15.86 -18.92 55.39
CA GLN A 2 15.68 -20.39 55.28
C GLN A 2 15.17 -20.86 53.90
N LEU A 3 14.19 -20.19 53.34
CA LEU A 3 13.63 -20.51 51.99
C LEU A 3 14.66 -20.50 50.87
N LEU A 4 15.56 -19.52 50.83
CA LEU A 4 16.62 -19.45 49.84
C LEU A 4 17.67 -20.57 50.01
N LYS A 5 17.98 -20.98 51.23
CA LYS A 5 18.83 -22.12 51.52
C LYS A 5 18.19 -23.45 51.09
N GLN A 6 16.89 -23.62 51.33
CA GLN A 6 16.14 -24.80 50.93
C GLN A 6 16.09 -24.94 49.41
N ILE A 7 15.77 -23.84 48.67
CA ILE A 7 15.78 -23.78 47.22
C ILE A 7 17.17 -24.15 46.66
N TRP A 8 18.24 -23.66 47.30
CA TRP A 8 19.60 -23.93 46.86
C TRP A 8 20.03 -25.39 47.11
N ASN A 9 19.59 -26.00 48.22
CA ASN A 9 19.90 -27.42 48.50
C ASN A 9 19.16 -28.40 47.62
N GLU A 10 17.93 -28.05 47.19
CA GLU A 10 17.07 -28.87 46.34
C GLU A 10 17.27 -28.59 44.83
N ARG A 11 18.26 -27.75 44.47
CA ARG A 11 18.46 -27.31 43.08
C ARG A 11 18.67 -28.44 42.06
N ARG A 12 19.19 -29.62 42.51
CA ARG A 12 19.38 -30.76 41.62
C ARG A 12 18.09 -31.54 41.40
N SER A 13 17.24 -31.68 42.35
CA SER A 13 15.94 -32.35 42.24
C SER A 13 14.92 -31.45 41.54
N ASN A 14 15.02 -30.11 41.77
CA ASN A 14 14.11 -29.14 41.21
C ASN A 14 14.62 -28.51 39.88
N GLY A 15 15.71 -28.96 39.32
CA GLY A 15 16.29 -28.45 38.08
C GLY A 15 15.34 -28.52 36.88
N TRP A 16 14.55 -29.55 36.84
CA TRP A 16 13.47 -29.74 35.87
C TRP A 16 12.39 -28.67 35.98
N LEU A 17 11.94 -28.35 37.20
CA LEU A 17 10.92 -27.33 37.50
C LEU A 17 11.39 -25.92 37.06
N TRP A 18 12.67 -25.62 37.25
CA TRP A 18 13.27 -24.37 36.78
C TRP A 18 13.31 -24.29 35.23
N SER A 19 13.61 -25.42 34.59
CA SER A 19 13.60 -25.44 33.11
C SER A 19 12.20 -25.27 32.54
N GLU A 20 11.19 -25.86 33.16
CA GLU A 20 9.79 -25.71 32.77
C GLU A 20 9.31 -24.26 32.97
N LEU A 21 9.57 -23.65 34.14
CA LEU A 21 9.26 -22.27 34.39
C LEU A 21 9.95 -21.32 33.40
N LEU A 22 11.19 -21.59 33.01
CA LEU A 22 11.91 -20.83 32.02
C LEU A 22 11.22 -20.91 30.65
N ILE A 23 10.85 -22.11 30.22
CA ILE A 23 10.13 -22.34 28.95
C ILE A 23 8.79 -21.59 28.97
N VAL A 24 8.02 -21.72 30.04
CA VAL A 24 6.75 -21.00 30.21
C VAL A 24 6.94 -19.49 30.12
N PHE A 25 7.96 -18.96 30.80
CA PHE A 25 8.29 -17.55 30.76
C PHE A 25 8.64 -17.08 29.34
N VAL A 26 9.48 -17.84 28.62
CA VAL A 26 9.85 -17.51 27.23
C VAL A 26 8.64 -17.53 26.31
N VAL A 27 7.76 -18.52 26.45
CA VAL A 27 6.52 -18.60 25.66
C VAL A 27 5.60 -17.42 25.96
N LEU A 28 5.38 -17.10 27.23
CA LEU A 28 4.55 -15.94 27.63
C LEU A 28 5.15 -14.63 27.11
N TRP A 29 6.45 -14.46 27.27
CA TRP A 29 7.15 -13.30 26.71
C TRP A 29 6.89 -13.16 25.21
N TYR A 30 7.10 -14.23 24.45
CA TYR A 30 6.89 -14.23 23.01
C TYR A 30 5.43 -13.86 22.64
N VAL A 31 4.44 -14.44 23.33
CA VAL A 31 3.03 -14.17 23.09
C VAL A 31 2.70 -12.70 23.34
N VAL A 32 3.18 -12.15 24.46
CA VAL A 32 2.93 -10.75 24.85
C VAL A 32 3.61 -9.81 23.86
N ASP A 33 4.89 -10.03 23.56
CA ASP A 33 5.66 -9.18 22.63
C ASP A 33 5.04 -9.19 21.23
N TRP A 34 4.76 -10.37 20.71
CA TRP A 34 4.18 -10.50 19.37
C TRP A 34 2.79 -9.87 19.29
N THR A 35 1.93 -10.08 20.30
CA THR A 35 0.59 -9.48 20.35
C THR A 35 0.67 -7.96 20.41
N TYR A 36 1.58 -7.44 21.25
CA TYR A 36 1.80 -5.99 21.37
C TYR A 36 2.28 -5.38 20.04
N VAL A 37 3.28 -5.98 19.40
CA VAL A 37 3.83 -5.49 18.12
C VAL A 37 2.77 -5.55 17.03
N THR A 38 2.01 -6.66 16.95
CA THR A 38 0.95 -6.83 15.94
C THR A 38 -0.17 -5.81 16.14
N ALA A 39 -0.65 -5.64 17.38
CA ALA A 39 -1.70 -4.67 17.69
C ALA A 39 -1.22 -3.24 17.42
N ARG A 40 -0.01 -2.88 17.87
CA ARG A 40 0.57 -1.57 17.60
C ARG A 40 0.67 -1.30 16.10
N THR A 41 1.14 -2.27 15.31
CA THR A 41 1.27 -2.14 13.86
C THR A 41 -0.09 -1.97 13.20
N TYR A 42 -1.09 -2.73 13.62
CA TYR A 42 -2.45 -2.64 13.08
C TYR A 42 -3.06 -1.24 13.24
N TYR A 43 -2.86 -0.61 14.40
CA TYR A 43 -3.37 0.73 14.68
C TYR A 43 -2.47 1.88 14.22
N GLU A 44 -1.27 1.60 13.68
CA GLU A 44 -0.39 2.63 13.13
C GLU A 44 -0.99 3.18 11.83
N PRO A 45 -1.07 4.51 11.64
CA PRO A 45 -1.59 5.12 10.42
C PRO A 45 -0.88 4.60 9.16
N VAL A 46 -1.65 4.29 8.12
CA VAL A 46 -1.12 3.79 6.84
C VAL A 46 -0.58 4.90 5.93
N GLY A 47 -0.86 6.17 6.23
CA GLY A 47 -0.35 7.35 5.51
C GLY A 47 -1.21 7.82 4.35
N PHE A 48 -2.32 7.15 4.04
CA PHE A 48 -3.29 7.50 3.01
C PHE A 48 -4.70 7.07 3.45
N ASP A 49 -5.71 7.47 2.67
CA ASP A 49 -7.12 7.16 2.92
C ASP A 49 -7.78 6.64 1.64
N ILE A 50 -8.43 5.48 1.74
CA ILE A 50 -9.14 4.79 0.66
C ILE A 50 -10.65 4.91 0.74
N THR A 51 -11.18 5.59 1.76
CA THR A 51 -12.63 5.78 1.93
C THR A 51 -13.21 6.47 0.70
N ASP A 52 -14.38 6.04 0.25
CA ASP A 52 -15.05 6.60 -0.93
C ASP A 52 -14.19 6.58 -2.22
N THR A 53 -13.30 5.60 -2.36
CA THR A 53 -12.38 5.47 -3.49
C THR A 53 -12.67 4.21 -4.30
N TYR A 54 -12.57 4.32 -5.62
CA TYR A 54 -12.82 3.22 -6.56
C TYR A 54 -11.67 3.08 -7.55
N TYR A 55 -11.38 1.85 -7.95
CA TYR A 55 -10.50 1.52 -9.06
C TYR A 55 -11.32 1.06 -10.25
N LEU A 56 -11.01 1.60 -11.43
CA LEU A 56 -11.68 1.26 -12.68
C LEU A 56 -10.80 0.31 -13.49
N GLU A 57 -11.27 -0.90 -13.63
CA GLU A 57 -10.66 -1.86 -14.54
C GLU A 57 -11.09 -1.55 -15.97
N LEU A 58 -10.12 -1.23 -16.82
CA LEU A 58 -10.33 -0.84 -18.19
C LEU A 58 -10.11 -2.02 -19.14
N SER A 59 -10.86 -2.06 -20.25
CA SER A 59 -10.70 -3.06 -21.29
C SER A 59 -11.00 -2.48 -22.67
N LEU A 60 -10.62 -3.21 -23.72
CA LEU A 60 -10.92 -2.86 -25.11
C LEU A 60 -12.01 -3.77 -25.67
N LYS A 61 -12.86 -3.20 -26.52
CA LYS A 61 -13.87 -3.95 -27.26
C LYS A 61 -13.18 -5.01 -28.12
N ASN A 62 -13.77 -6.18 -28.17
CA ASN A 62 -13.32 -7.25 -29.05
C ASN A 62 -13.62 -6.88 -30.51
N ASP A 63 -12.77 -7.30 -31.44
CA ASP A 63 -12.89 -7.09 -32.89
C ASP A 63 -14.19 -7.64 -33.50
N LYS A 64 -14.83 -8.60 -32.82
CA LYS A 64 -16.14 -9.15 -33.18
C LYS A 64 -17.33 -8.33 -32.71
N SER A 65 -17.10 -7.28 -31.94
CA SER A 65 -18.17 -6.41 -31.43
C SER A 65 -18.70 -5.53 -32.55
N ASN A 66 -20.03 -5.39 -32.65
CA ASN A 66 -20.69 -4.51 -33.61
C ASN A 66 -20.28 -3.04 -33.49
N SER A 67 -19.77 -2.64 -32.34
CA SER A 67 -19.33 -1.27 -32.04
C SER A 67 -17.81 -1.12 -32.01
N TYR A 68 -17.07 -2.12 -32.51
CA TYR A 68 -15.62 -2.04 -32.63
C TYR A 68 -15.23 -1.09 -33.76
N LEU A 69 -14.26 -0.24 -33.49
CA LEU A 69 -13.66 0.66 -34.50
C LEU A 69 -12.34 0.06 -34.98
N SER A 70 -12.21 -0.17 -36.29
CA SER A 70 -10.93 -0.61 -36.87
C SER A 70 -9.87 0.49 -36.77
N LYS A 71 -8.59 0.14 -36.98
CA LYS A 71 -7.47 1.11 -36.97
C LYS A 71 -7.70 2.28 -37.94
N GLU A 72 -8.33 2.03 -39.07
CA GLU A 72 -8.63 3.05 -40.07
C GLU A 72 -9.78 3.99 -39.67
N GLN A 73 -10.68 3.50 -38.81
CA GLN A 73 -11.84 4.27 -38.30
C GLN A 73 -11.50 5.03 -37.02
N LYS A 74 -10.46 4.62 -36.33
CA LYS A 74 -10.03 5.21 -35.04
C LYS A 74 -9.01 6.31 -35.32
N SER A 75 -9.34 7.55 -34.90
CA SER A 75 -8.48 8.72 -35.07
C SER A 75 -7.68 9.06 -33.81
N THR A 76 -7.92 8.36 -32.67
CA THR A 76 -7.33 8.64 -31.36
C THR A 76 -6.46 7.46 -30.88
N SER A 77 -5.38 7.76 -30.15
CA SER A 77 -4.59 6.74 -29.46
C SER A 77 -5.32 6.24 -28.22
N LEU A 78 -4.87 5.10 -27.68
CA LEU A 78 -5.39 4.59 -26.40
C LEU A 78 -5.20 5.59 -25.25
N GLY A 79 -4.06 6.27 -25.20
CA GLY A 79 -3.80 7.29 -24.19
C GLY A 79 -4.76 8.48 -24.28
N GLN A 80 -5.09 8.92 -25.51
CA GLN A 80 -6.12 9.95 -25.73
C GLN A 80 -7.50 9.50 -25.26
N ASP A 81 -7.86 8.24 -25.52
CA ASP A 81 -9.13 7.67 -25.07
C ASP A 81 -9.20 7.62 -23.53
N ILE A 82 -8.10 7.26 -22.86
CA ILE A 82 -8.01 7.25 -21.39
C ILE A 82 -8.15 8.66 -20.82
N ILE A 83 -7.48 9.66 -21.41
CA ILE A 83 -7.60 11.06 -21.00
C ILE A 83 -9.05 11.54 -21.15
N GLU A 84 -9.68 11.27 -22.29
CA GLU A 84 -11.07 11.65 -22.51
C GLU A 84 -12.02 10.95 -21.53
N LEU A 85 -11.83 9.65 -21.27
CA LEU A 85 -12.58 8.91 -20.26
C LEU A 85 -12.46 9.58 -18.90
N THR A 86 -11.24 9.90 -18.46
CA THR A 86 -11.02 10.57 -17.16
C THR A 86 -11.63 11.95 -17.12
N ASN A 87 -11.63 12.70 -18.21
CA ASN A 87 -12.30 14.00 -18.31
C ASN A 87 -13.83 13.87 -18.19
N ARG A 88 -14.43 12.83 -18.75
CA ARG A 88 -15.86 12.53 -18.56
C ARG A 88 -16.18 12.17 -17.13
N LEU A 89 -15.33 11.34 -16.48
CA LEU A 89 -15.47 11.00 -15.06
C LEU A 89 -15.42 12.25 -14.15
N ARG A 90 -14.49 13.18 -14.42
CA ARG A 90 -14.37 14.44 -13.65
C ARG A 90 -15.60 15.36 -13.77
N ARG A 91 -16.41 15.19 -14.82
CA ARG A 91 -17.66 15.96 -15.00
C ARG A 91 -18.85 15.39 -14.23
N LEU A 92 -18.73 14.18 -13.68
CA LEU A 92 -19.79 13.60 -12.85
C LEU A 92 -19.90 14.37 -11.53
N PRO A 93 -21.11 14.75 -11.11
CA PRO A 93 -21.31 15.59 -9.92
C PRO A 93 -20.87 14.92 -8.62
N GLU A 94 -20.90 13.60 -8.56
CA GLU A 94 -20.50 12.77 -7.43
C GLU A 94 -18.98 12.68 -7.29
N VAL A 95 -18.22 12.85 -8.37
CA VAL A 95 -16.78 12.66 -8.40
C VAL A 95 -16.06 13.87 -7.80
N GLU A 96 -15.15 13.61 -6.87
CA GLU A 96 -14.28 14.64 -6.25
C GLU A 96 -12.96 14.77 -7.01
N ALA A 97 -12.32 13.64 -7.34
CA ALA A 97 -11.03 13.61 -8.04
C ALA A 97 -10.87 12.32 -8.84
N VAL A 98 -10.09 12.39 -9.92
CA VAL A 98 -9.71 11.23 -10.77
C VAL A 98 -8.21 11.28 -11.01
N SER A 99 -7.52 10.15 -10.81
CA SER A 99 -6.09 10.01 -11.07
C SER A 99 -5.81 8.90 -12.08
N ILE A 100 -4.73 9.09 -12.82
CA ILE A 100 -4.12 8.07 -13.65
C ILE A 100 -2.77 7.74 -13.04
N SER A 101 -2.44 6.46 -12.96
CA SER A 101 -1.15 6.01 -12.43
C SER A 101 -0.67 4.75 -13.13
N ASN A 102 0.60 4.42 -12.87
CA ASN A 102 1.23 3.17 -13.31
C ASN A 102 2.10 2.63 -12.17
N ASN A 103 1.87 1.39 -11.76
CA ASN A 103 2.52 0.75 -10.61
C ASN A 103 2.52 1.61 -9.32
N ALA A 104 1.44 2.33 -9.06
CA ALA A 104 1.40 3.33 -8.00
C ALA A 104 0.23 3.20 -7.05
N ARG A 105 -0.89 2.64 -7.49
CA ARG A 105 -2.08 2.56 -6.63
C ARG A 105 -1.79 1.73 -5.37
N PRO A 106 -2.34 2.10 -4.20
CA PRO A 106 -2.27 1.29 -2.99
C PRO A 106 -2.77 -0.14 -3.23
N TYR A 107 -2.17 -1.10 -2.53
CA TYR A 107 -2.55 -2.52 -2.58
C TYR A 107 -2.42 -3.17 -3.97
N ILE A 108 -1.47 -2.68 -4.79
CA ILE A 108 -1.10 -3.34 -6.02
C ILE A 108 -0.01 -4.37 -5.75
N GLY A 109 -0.12 -5.56 -6.34
CA GLY A 109 0.91 -6.61 -6.27
C GLY A 109 2.14 -6.33 -7.13
N SER A 110 2.08 -5.38 -8.06
CA SER A 110 3.16 -5.00 -8.96
C SER A 110 3.93 -3.79 -8.42
N ASN A 111 5.26 -3.82 -8.55
CA ASN A 111 6.14 -2.73 -8.16
C ASN A 111 7.18 -2.48 -9.24
N SER A 112 7.44 -1.20 -9.50
CA SER A 112 8.57 -0.75 -10.31
C SER A 112 9.60 -0.06 -9.41
N GLY A 113 10.87 -0.25 -9.65
CA GLY A 113 11.96 0.41 -8.95
C GLY A 113 12.77 1.32 -9.87
N SER A 114 13.47 2.28 -9.31
CA SER A 114 14.49 3.06 -10.00
C SER A 114 15.71 3.16 -9.10
N MET A 115 16.89 2.98 -9.66
CA MET A 115 18.14 3.17 -8.92
C MET A 115 18.50 4.66 -8.92
N LEU A 116 18.35 5.30 -7.78
CA LEU A 116 18.55 6.74 -7.62
C LEU A 116 19.72 7.04 -6.69
N ARG A 117 20.54 8.02 -7.06
CA ARG A 117 21.62 8.55 -6.24
C ARG A 117 21.23 9.91 -5.69
N ILE A 118 21.30 10.05 -4.38
CA ILE A 118 21.14 11.31 -3.66
C ILE A 118 22.37 11.51 -2.76
N ASP A 119 23.09 12.62 -2.93
CA ASP A 119 24.40 12.83 -2.30
C ASP A 119 25.34 11.63 -2.60
N THR A 120 25.81 10.95 -1.57
CA THR A 120 26.66 9.75 -1.67
C THR A 120 25.90 8.43 -1.59
N LEU A 121 24.57 8.47 -1.33
CA LEU A 121 23.75 7.28 -1.17
C LEU A 121 23.13 6.88 -2.50
N VAL A 122 23.28 5.61 -2.86
CA VAL A 122 22.49 4.94 -3.90
C VAL A 122 21.39 4.14 -3.24
N SER A 123 20.16 4.36 -3.66
CA SER A 123 18.96 3.69 -3.13
C SER A 123 18.06 3.27 -4.29
N SER A 124 17.31 2.19 -4.08
CA SER A 124 16.30 1.71 -5.03
C SER A 124 14.90 1.84 -4.42
N PRO A 125 14.33 3.05 -4.37
CA PRO A 125 12.95 3.23 -3.94
C PRO A 125 11.97 2.71 -4.98
N LEU A 126 10.76 2.43 -4.56
CA LEU A 126 9.66 2.13 -5.46
C LEU A 126 9.33 3.36 -6.32
N ARG A 127 9.31 3.17 -7.62
CA ARG A 127 8.91 4.22 -8.56
C ARG A 127 7.41 4.21 -8.72
N ARG A 128 6.78 5.35 -8.52
CA ARG A 128 5.34 5.59 -8.66
C ARG A 128 5.11 6.65 -9.74
N SER A 129 4.63 6.24 -10.91
CA SER A 129 4.30 7.19 -11.98
C SER A 129 2.83 7.59 -11.82
N VAL A 130 2.56 8.86 -11.50
CA VAL A 130 1.23 9.31 -11.08
C VAL A 130 0.88 10.69 -11.66
N THR A 131 -0.39 10.93 -11.94
CA THR A 131 -0.88 12.30 -12.14
C THR A 131 -0.96 13.03 -10.79
N PRO A 132 -0.85 14.38 -10.77
CA PRO A 132 -0.88 15.16 -9.51
C PRO A 132 -2.09 14.86 -8.62
N ASP A 133 -3.25 14.60 -9.21
CA ASP A 133 -4.51 14.32 -8.50
C ASP A 133 -4.49 12.98 -7.73
N PHE A 134 -3.48 12.13 -7.94
CA PHE A 134 -3.28 10.89 -7.20
C PHE A 134 -3.25 11.12 -5.69
N PHE A 135 -2.54 12.16 -5.25
CA PHE A 135 -2.44 12.49 -3.83
C PHE A 135 -3.78 12.99 -3.24
N GLN A 136 -4.63 13.58 -4.06
CA GLN A 136 -5.99 13.97 -3.68
C GLN A 136 -6.90 12.75 -3.61
N VAL A 137 -6.87 11.85 -4.61
CA VAL A 137 -7.68 10.63 -4.63
C VAL A 137 -7.43 9.79 -3.38
N PHE A 138 -6.17 9.59 -3.02
CA PHE A 138 -5.79 8.77 -1.86
C PHE A 138 -5.49 9.58 -0.59
N ARG A 139 -5.74 10.88 -0.59
CA ARG A 139 -5.55 11.78 0.57
C ARG A 139 -4.24 11.55 1.32
N TYR A 140 -3.14 11.39 0.59
CA TYR A 140 -1.82 11.31 1.19
C TYR A 140 -1.57 12.54 2.07
N GLN A 141 -0.87 12.34 3.18
CA GLN A 141 -0.53 13.43 4.08
C GLN A 141 0.89 13.90 3.82
N SER A 142 1.10 15.21 3.69
CA SER A 142 2.46 15.76 3.68
C SER A 142 3.11 15.64 5.06
N ALA A 143 4.42 15.52 5.10
CA ALA A 143 5.19 15.37 6.35
C ALA A 143 5.01 16.57 7.29
N ASP A 144 4.72 17.77 6.76
CA ASP A 144 4.46 18.99 7.53
C ASP A 144 3.01 19.13 8.03
N GLY A 145 2.14 18.14 7.76
CA GLY A 145 0.77 18.10 8.24
C GLY A 145 -0.23 18.97 7.47
N ARG A 146 0.16 19.60 6.34
CA ARG A 146 -0.72 20.44 5.52
C ARG A 146 -1.63 19.66 4.55
N GLY A 147 -1.84 18.35 4.78
CA GLY A 147 -2.64 17.48 3.91
C GLY A 147 -1.92 17.15 2.60
N TYR A 148 -2.68 16.87 1.55
CA TYR A 148 -2.13 16.45 0.24
C TYR A 148 -1.73 17.61 -0.68
N GLN A 149 -2.20 18.82 -0.42
CA GLN A 149 -2.01 19.99 -1.31
C GLN A 149 -0.53 20.27 -1.67
N PRO A 150 0.42 20.25 -0.72
CA PRO A 150 1.84 20.47 -1.05
C PRO A 150 2.40 19.40 -1.97
N LEU A 151 1.92 18.16 -1.89
CA LEU A 151 2.37 17.04 -2.72
C LEU A 151 1.87 17.21 -4.15
N VAL A 152 0.60 17.57 -4.33
CA VAL A 152 0.00 17.91 -5.63
C VAL A 152 0.78 19.04 -6.29
N GLN A 153 1.07 20.11 -5.55
CA GLN A 153 1.78 21.27 -6.08
C GLN A 153 3.23 20.94 -6.46
N ALA A 154 3.89 20.05 -5.69
CA ALA A 154 5.24 19.62 -6.01
C ALA A 154 5.31 18.93 -7.39
N LEU A 155 4.40 17.99 -7.67
CA LEU A 155 4.32 17.34 -8.98
C LEU A 155 3.97 18.33 -10.09
N ARG A 156 2.98 19.20 -9.92
CA ARG A 156 2.60 20.21 -10.92
C ARG A 156 3.73 21.17 -11.28
N ASN A 157 4.69 21.36 -10.37
CA ASN A 157 5.91 22.15 -10.60
C ASN A 157 7.04 21.32 -11.23
N GLY A 158 6.80 20.09 -11.67
CA GLY A 158 7.80 19.20 -12.26
C GLY A 158 8.79 18.61 -11.25
N ASN A 159 8.51 18.73 -9.95
CA ASN A 159 9.31 18.12 -8.90
C ASN A 159 8.75 16.74 -8.53
N VAL A 160 9.56 15.96 -7.79
CA VAL A 160 9.12 14.64 -7.31
C VAL A 160 8.70 14.69 -5.84
N VAL A 161 7.89 13.71 -5.44
CA VAL A 161 7.49 13.51 -4.06
C VAL A 161 8.09 12.20 -3.54
N VAL A 162 8.62 12.25 -2.30
CA VAL A 162 9.20 11.09 -1.61
C VAL A 162 8.53 10.88 -0.25
N GLY A 163 8.60 9.67 0.29
CA GLY A 163 8.20 9.42 1.67
C GLY A 163 9.23 9.92 2.68
N GLU A 164 8.81 10.37 3.86
CA GLU A 164 9.71 10.79 4.95
C GLU A 164 10.69 9.70 5.40
N ASN A 165 10.34 8.44 5.14
CA ASN A 165 11.16 7.26 5.40
C ASN A 165 12.12 6.91 4.25
N PHE A 166 12.40 7.84 3.35
CA PHE A 166 13.29 7.62 2.20
C PHE A 166 14.68 7.18 2.60
N TRP A 167 15.24 7.77 3.68
CA TRP A 167 16.55 7.41 4.20
C TRP A 167 16.53 6.06 4.91
N PRO A 168 17.54 5.19 4.69
CA PRO A 168 17.73 4.00 5.51
C PRO A 168 17.84 4.36 7.01
N LYS A 169 17.46 3.43 7.88
CA LYS A 169 17.50 3.65 9.34
C LYS A 169 18.90 3.95 9.87
N ASP A 170 19.91 3.35 9.26
CA ASP A 170 21.34 3.46 9.59
C ASP A 170 22.05 4.64 8.91
N TYR A 171 21.35 5.41 8.06
CA TYR A 171 21.91 6.59 7.42
C TYR A 171 22.25 7.67 8.45
N LYS A 172 23.55 8.07 8.48
CA LYS A 172 24.12 9.03 9.45
C LYS A 172 24.31 10.45 8.90
N GLY A 173 23.99 10.67 7.60
CA GLY A 173 24.11 11.96 6.96
C GLY A 173 22.94 12.91 7.27
N ASP A 174 22.92 14.04 6.55
CA ASP A 174 21.82 15.00 6.60
C ASP A 174 20.56 14.37 6.02
N ARG A 175 19.53 14.25 6.85
CA ARG A 175 18.22 13.64 6.49
C ARG A 175 17.23 14.61 5.86
N THR A 176 17.63 15.86 5.63
CA THR A 176 16.80 16.81 4.87
C THR A 176 16.53 16.23 3.48
N LEU A 177 15.28 16.23 3.05
CA LEU A 177 14.87 15.73 1.72
C LEU A 177 14.47 16.87 0.81
N LEU A 178 13.69 17.82 1.33
CA LEU A 178 13.11 18.88 0.53
C LEU A 178 14.21 19.75 -0.12
N GLY A 179 14.09 19.95 -1.43
CA GLY A 179 15.02 20.76 -2.21
C GLY A 179 16.26 20.03 -2.72
N LYS A 180 16.55 18.81 -2.23
CA LYS A 180 17.65 17.98 -2.75
C LYS A 180 17.35 17.45 -4.14
N GLU A 181 18.41 17.15 -4.88
CA GLU A 181 18.36 16.54 -6.21
C GLU A 181 18.73 15.06 -6.13
N MET A 182 18.06 14.27 -6.92
CA MET A 182 18.34 12.86 -7.14
C MET A 182 18.68 12.63 -8.60
N VAL A 183 19.69 11.82 -8.87
CA VAL A 183 20.11 11.46 -10.23
C VAL A 183 19.79 10.00 -10.47
N ASP A 184 19.18 9.70 -11.61
CA ASP A 184 18.98 8.33 -12.06
C ASP A 184 20.35 7.70 -12.37
N VAL A 185 20.63 6.52 -11.80
CA VAL A 185 21.93 5.85 -11.97
C VAL A 185 22.08 5.28 -13.38
N ASP A 186 20.97 4.82 -13.96
CA ASP A 186 20.95 4.23 -15.30
C ASP A 186 20.94 5.30 -16.40
N ASP A 187 20.43 6.50 -16.09
CA ASP A 187 20.39 7.64 -17.01
C ASP A 187 20.70 8.94 -16.26
N SER A 188 21.99 9.29 -16.20
CA SER A 188 22.49 10.47 -15.49
C SER A 188 21.96 11.81 -16.04
N THR A 189 21.29 11.84 -17.17
CA THR A 189 20.63 13.04 -17.71
C THR A 189 19.31 13.33 -16.98
N LYS A 190 18.73 12.31 -16.31
CA LYS A 190 17.52 12.44 -15.51
C LYS A 190 17.85 12.87 -14.09
N VAL A 191 17.58 14.13 -13.82
CA VAL A 191 17.74 14.73 -12.50
C VAL A 191 16.35 15.10 -11.95
N TYR A 192 16.05 14.63 -10.75
CA TYR A 192 14.78 14.85 -10.08
C TYR A 192 14.98 15.71 -8.84
N LYS A 193 14.28 16.83 -8.75
CA LYS A 193 14.29 17.68 -7.56
C LYS A 193 13.17 17.28 -6.62
N ILE A 194 13.45 17.08 -5.34
CA ILE A 194 12.46 16.77 -4.32
C ILE A 194 11.70 18.04 -3.95
N GLY A 195 10.45 18.13 -4.36
CA GLY A 195 9.56 19.25 -4.06
C GLY A 195 8.51 18.97 -3.00
N GLY A 196 8.30 17.69 -2.66
CA GLY A 196 7.34 17.27 -1.65
C GLY A 196 7.84 16.08 -0.83
N VAL A 197 7.46 16.07 0.44
CA VAL A 197 7.73 14.93 1.34
C VAL A 197 6.41 14.52 1.97
N SER A 198 6.01 13.25 1.77
CA SER A 198 4.82 12.69 2.40
C SER A 198 5.15 12.04 3.73
N LYS A 199 4.16 11.83 4.56
CA LYS A 199 4.27 10.89 5.68
C LYS A 199 4.60 9.49 5.16
N LYS A 200 5.13 8.66 6.04
CA LYS A 200 5.39 7.24 5.77
C LYS A 200 4.13 6.55 5.27
N VAL A 201 4.29 5.76 4.22
CA VAL A 201 3.22 4.96 3.61
C VAL A 201 3.45 3.49 3.89
N ARG A 202 2.37 2.76 4.21
CA ARG A 202 2.40 1.35 4.51
C ARG A 202 1.18 0.65 3.91
N TYR A 203 1.40 -0.37 3.10
CA TYR A 203 0.32 -1.12 2.46
C TYR A 203 -0.06 -2.42 3.20
N ASN A 204 0.72 -2.85 4.20
CA ASN A 204 0.41 -4.02 5.01
C ASN A 204 0.07 -3.62 6.44
N ASP A 205 -1.09 -4.07 6.94
CA ASP A 205 -1.62 -3.69 8.24
C ASP A 205 -0.91 -4.42 9.41
N PHE A 206 -0.26 -5.56 9.15
CA PHE A 206 0.28 -6.43 10.18
C PHE A 206 1.81 -6.48 10.26
N TRP A 207 2.51 -6.02 9.22
CA TRP A 207 3.96 -6.11 9.14
C TRP A 207 4.64 -4.75 9.36
N PRO A 208 5.30 -4.55 10.52
CA PRO A 208 5.85 -3.23 10.89
C PRO A 208 7.00 -2.76 10.01
N ASN A 209 7.67 -3.67 9.32
CA ASN A 209 8.85 -3.38 8.51
C ASN A 209 8.55 -3.06 7.05
N TYR A 210 7.32 -3.25 6.62
CA TYR A 210 6.87 -2.94 5.26
C TYR A 210 6.45 -1.48 5.14
N SER A 211 7.40 -0.59 5.27
CA SER A 211 7.18 0.80 4.87
C SER A 211 7.80 1.00 3.50
N ASP A 212 6.97 1.30 2.53
CA ASP A 212 7.43 1.54 1.17
C ASP A 212 8.21 2.85 1.10
N ARG A 213 9.49 2.74 0.81
CA ARG A 213 10.26 3.88 0.37
C ARG A 213 9.96 4.10 -1.10
N TYR A 214 9.41 5.23 -1.45
CA TYR A 214 8.99 5.51 -2.81
C TYR A 214 9.44 6.89 -3.29
N VAL A 215 9.46 7.01 -4.62
CA VAL A 215 9.55 8.27 -5.35
C VAL A 215 8.35 8.34 -6.29
N ALA A 216 7.50 9.35 -6.12
CA ALA A 216 6.42 9.63 -7.06
C ALA A 216 6.90 10.65 -8.08
N ILE A 217 6.81 10.26 -9.34
CA ILE A 217 7.21 11.06 -10.51
C ILE A 217 5.93 11.36 -11.29
N GLU A 218 5.81 12.57 -11.80
CA GLU A 218 4.69 12.94 -12.65
C GLU A 218 4.60 12.03 -13.87
N LEU A 219 3.38 11.57 -14.18
CA LEU A 219 3.02 10.92 -15.42
C LEU A 219 2.47 12.00 -16.37
N PRO A 220 3.29 12.55 -17.28
CA PRO A 220 2.84 13.65 -18.14
C PRO A 220 1.78 13.18 -19.13
N GLU A 221 0.79 14.02 -19.40
CA GLU A 221 -0.23 13.75 -20.42
C GLU A 221 0.38 13.44 -21.80
N LYS A 222 1.51 14.09 -22.13
CA LYS A 222 2.23 13.84 -23.37
C LYS A 222 2.62 12.37 -23.53
N ILE A 223 3.15 11.74 -22.46
CA ILE A 223 3.49 10.31 -22.48
C ILE A 223 2.23 9.46 -22.63
N MET A 224 1.13 9.88 -22.00
CA MET A 224 -0.16 9.19 -22.14
C MET A 224 -0.68 9.23 -23.58
N VAL A 225 -0.52 10.36 -24.27
CA VAL A 225 -0.92 10.50 -25.69
C VAL A 225 -0.09 9.62 -26.61
N GLU A 226 1.19 9.41 -26.29
CA GLU A 226 2.11 8.58 -27.06
C GLU A 226 1.95 7.08 -26.79
N LEU A 227 1.10 6.66 -25.82
CA LEU A 227 0.81 5.26 -25.58
C LEU A 227 0.14 4.63 -26.82
N ASP A 228 0.86 3.73 -27.45
CA ASP A 228 0.39 3.01 -28.62
C ASP A 228 -0.68 1.98 -28.26
N ASP A 229 -1.49 1.58 -29.27
CA ASP A 229 -2.55 0.56 -29.13
C ASP A 229 -2.04 -0.83 -28.73
N GLU A 230 -0.73 -1.05 -28.74
CA GLU A 230 -0.09 -2.27 -28.25
C GLU A 230 -0.02 -2.33 -26.71
N LEU A 231 -0.21 -1.20 -26.01
CA LEU A 231 -0.29 -1.19 -24.55
C LEU A 231 -1.67 -1.69 -24.10
N TYR A 232 -1.65 -2.67 -23.23
CA TYR A 232 -2.89 -3.14 -22.61
C TYR A 232 -3.47 -2.06 -21.67
N PRO A 233 -4.79 -1.82 -21.69
CA PRO A 233 -5.43 -0.87 -20.77
C PRO A 233 -5.13 -1.18 -19.30
N SER A 234 -4.86 -2.46 -18.97
CA SER A 234 -4.51 -2.92 -17.63
C SER A 234 -3.15 -2.42 -17.12
N SER A 235 -2.28 -1.87 -17.99
CA SER A 235 -1.02 -1.25 -17.57
C SER A 235 -1.23 0.14 -16.97
N VAL A 236 -2.42 0.73 -17.14
CA VAL A 236 -2.78 2.05 -16.64
C VAL A 236 -3.87 1.89 -15.59
N GLU A 237 -3.66 2.52 -14.45
CA GLU A 237 -4.55 2.49 -13.30
C GLU A 237 -5.36 3.78 -13.25
N VAL A 238 -6.67 3.67 -13.41
CA VAL A 238 -7.59 4.81 -13.24
C VAL A 238 -8.30 4.64 -11.90
N CYS A 239 -8.06 5.57 -10.99
CA CYS A 239 -8.70 5.60 -9.68
C CYS A 239 -9.47 6.90 -9.50
N LEU A 240 -10.59 6.83 -8.81
CA LEU A 240 -11.38 8.01 -8.50
C LEU A 240 -11.83 8.01 -7.04
N ARG A 241 -12.06 9.20 -6.52
CA ARG A 241 -12.69 9.45 -5.23
C ARG A 241 -14.03 10.13 -5.47
N VAL A 242 -15.03 9.70 -4.73
CA VAL A 242 -16.34 10.36 -4.73
C VAL A 242 -16.50 11.25 -3.50
N LYS A 243 -17.43 12.18 -3.59
CA LYS A 243 -17.77 13.09 -2.49
C LYS A 243 -18.40 12.33 -1.33
N PRO A 244 -18.12 12.73 -0.08
CA PRO A 244 -18.77 12.14 1.09
C PRO A 244 -20.30 12.18 0.97
N GLY A 245 -20.94 11.08 1.34
CA GLY A 245 -22.41 10.94 1.25
C GLY A 245 -22.92 10.50 -0.12
N THR A 246 -22.05 10.19 -1.07
CA THR A 246 -22.44 9.52 -2.32
C THR A 246 -23.08 8.17 -2.01
N SER A 247 -24.12 7.80 -2.78
CA SER A 247 -24.84 6.54 -2.61
C SER A 247 -23.90 5.33 -2.67
N ARG A 248 -24.17 4.33 -1.86
CA ARG A 248 -23.45 3.03 -1.91
C ARG A 248 -23.58 2.33 -3.26
N ASP A 249 -24.62 2.65 -4.03
CA ASP A 249 -24.86 2.08 -5.37
C ASP A 249 -24.07 2.80 -6.47
N PHE A 250 -23.11 3.69 -6.09
CA PHE A 250 -22.33 4.48 -7.05
C PHE A 250 -21.60 3.59 -8.07
N ALA A 251 -20.99 2.49 -7.64
CA ALA A 251 -20.32 1.55 -8.53
C ALA A 251 -21.27 0.97 -9.58
N GLU A 252 -22.47 0.59 -9.16
CA GLU A 252 -23.52 0.09 -10.06
C GLU A 252 -24.05 1.16 -11.01
N HIS A 253 -24.23 2.37 -10.50
CA HIS A 253 -24.61 3.53 -11.30
C HIS A 253 -23.54 3.85 -12.36
N LEU A 254 -22.27 3.88 -11.97
CA LEU A 254 -21.15 4.11 -12.87
C LEU A 254 -21.06 3.02 -13.95
N MET A 255 -21.30 1.76 -13.61
CA MET A 255 -21.36 0.67 -14.60
C MET A 255 -22.49 0.85 -15.60
N LYS A 256 -23.67 1.33 -15.18
CA LYS A 256 -24.77 1.67 -16.10
C LYS A 256 -24.41 2.80 -17.05
N LEU A 257 -23.69 3.82 -16.57
CA LEU A 257 -23.20 4.93 -17.39
C LEU A 257 -22.07 4.49 -18.34
N SER A 258 -21.29 3.48 -17.97
CA SER A 258 -20.12 3.03 -18.74
C SER A 258 -20.49 2.57 -20.14
N VAL A 259 -21.65 1.97 -20.31
CA VAL A 259 -22.12 1.43 -21.61
C VAL A 259 -22.37 2.54 -22.63
N ASN A 260 -22.95 3.66 -22.20
CA ASN A 260 -23.46 4.68 -23.13
C ASN A 260 -22.67 6.00 -23.10
N GLN A 261 -22.11 6.39 -21.95
CA GLN A 261 -21.53 7.71 -21.76
C GLN A 261 -20.03 7.71 -21.49
N LEU A 262 -19.50 6.64 -20.94
CA LEU A 262 -18.10 6.56 -20.52
C LEU A 262 -17.24 5.67 -21.43
N SER A 263 -17.83 5.07 -22.46
CA SER A 263 -17.07 4.39 -23.51
C SER A 263 -16.46 5.42 -24.48
N VAL A 264 -15.17 5.29 -24.80
CA VAL A 264 -14.42 6.18 -25.69
C VAL A 264 -13.69 5.32 -26.72
N GLY A 265 -14.02 5.47 -28.00
CA GLY A 265 -13.45 4.59 -29.03
C GLY A 265 -13.74 3.12 -28.72
N ASN A 266 -12.68 2.33 -28.62
CA ASN A 266 -12.77 0.92 -28.21
C ASN A 266 -12.60 0.72 -26.71
N LEU A 267 -12.25 1.77 -25.96
CA LEU A 267 -12.04 1.71 -24.52
C LEU A 267 -13.38 1.71 -23.77
N PHE A 268 -13.51 0.87 -22.76
CA PHE A 268 -14.65 0.85 -21.86
C PHE A 268 -14.25 0.42 -20.43
N ILE A 269 -15.09 0.70 -19.45
CA ILE A 269 -14.92 0.26 -18.07
C ILE A 269 -15.47 -1.16 -17.98
N LEU A 270 -14.58 -2.13 -17.71
CA LEU A 270 -14.95 -3.53 -17.55
C LEU A 270 -15.59 -3.78 -16.18
N LYS A 271 -15.00 -3.20 -15.15
CA LYS A 271 -15.46 -3.36 -13.77
C LYS A 271 -15.08 -2.14 -12.92
N VAL A 272 -15.91 -1.86 -11.94
CA VAL A 272 -15.65 -0.87 -10.87
C VAL A 272 -15.42 -1.63 -9.59
N HIS A 273 -14.25 -1.47 -9.00
CA HIS A 273 -13.87 -2.11 -7.74
C HIS A 273 -13.91 -1.09 -6.62
N ASP A 274 -14.58 -1.43 -5.54
CA ASP A 274 -14.46 -0.70 -4.28
C ASP A 274 -13.05 -0.90 -3.70
N TYR A 275 -12.48 0.15 -3.18
CA TYR A 275 -11.10 0.08 -2.69
C TYR A 275 -10.98 -0.65 -1.35
N GLU A 276 -12.05 -0.72 -0.57
CA GLU A 276 -12.08 -1.54 0.64
C GLU A 276 -12.02 -3.04 0.32
N ASP A 277 -12.69 -3.46 -0.76
CA ASP A 277 -12.61 -4.85 -1.24
C ASP A 277 -11.19 -5.19 -1.69
N ILE A 278 -10.55 -4.29 -2.47
CA ILE A 278 -9.15 -4.47 -2.91
C ILE A 278 -8.22 -4.60 -1.71
N ARG A 279 -8.39 -3.76 -0.67
CA ARG A 279 -7.61 -3.85 0.57
C ARG A 279 -7.83 -5.19 1.27
N ASN A 280 -9.07 -5.62 1.41
CA ASN A 280 -9.43 -6.87 2.07
C ASN A 280 -8.80 -8.07 1.35
N ASP A 281 -8.89 -8.12 0.03
CA ASP A 281 -8.28 -9.16 -0.78
C ASP A 281 -6.75 -9.17 -0.62
N PHE A 282 -6.11 -8.00 -0.68
CA PHE A 282 -4.66 -7.85 -0.50
C PHE A 282 -4.19 -8.29 0.89
N GLN A 283 -4.97 -8.01 1.94
CA GLN A 283 -4.64 -8.34 3.33
C GLN A 283 -5.01 -9.77 3.73
N GLN A 284 -5.79 -10.48 2.92
CA GLN A 284 -6.37 -11.77 3.28
C GLN A 284 -5.34 -12.80 3.73
N GLU A 285 -4.21 -12.91 3.03
CA GLU A 285 -3.14 -13.83 3.40
C GLU A 285 -2.50 -13.44 4.74
N SER A 286 -2.20 -12.17 4.92
CA SER A 286 -1.63 -11.64 6.17
C SER A 286 -2.57 -11.85 7.35
N TYR A 287 -3.86 -11.61 7.15
CA TYR A 287 -4.89 -11.86 8.15
C TYR A 287 -4.96 -13.33 8.55
N ASN A 288 -4.98 -14.23 7.58
CA ASN A 288 -4.98 -15.68 7.83
C ASN A 288 -3.74 -16.11 8.63
N GLN A 289 -2.56 -15.60 8.29
CA GLN A 289 -1.32 -15.90 9.02
C GLN A 289 -1.38 -15.41 10.48
N VAL A 290 -1.90 -14.21 10.70
CA VAL A 290 -2.09 -13.65 12.05
C VAL A 290 -3.08 -14.51 12.84
N GLN A 291 -4.20 -14.88 12.25
CA GLN A 291 -5.23 -15.73 12.85
C GLN A 291 -4.68 -17.10 13.27
N VAL A 292 -3.96 -17.77 12.38
CA VAL A 292 -3.33 -19.07 12.68
C VAL A 292 -2.36 -18.94 13.86
N ARG A 293 -1.54 -17.88 13.89
CA ARG A 293 -0.62 -17.63 15.02
C ARG A 293 -1.36 -17.41 16.34
N PHE A 294 -2.46 -16.66 16.34
CA PHE A 294 -3.30 -16.49 17.53
C PHE A 294 -3.86 -17.83 18.04
N TRP A 295 -4.35 -18.69 17.16
CA TRP A 295 -4.82 -20.01 17.53
C TRP A 295 -3.70 -20.88 18.11
N MET A 296 -2.51 -20.88 17.48
CA MET A 296 -1.34 -21.61 18.00
C MET A 296 -0.92 -21.12 19.40
N MET A 297 -0.89 -19.82 19.60
CA MET A 297 -0.57 -19.22 20.91
C MET A 297 -1.61 -19.56 21.96
N GLY A 298 -2.89 -19.48 21.62
CA GLY A 298 -3.98 -19.90 22.50
C GLY A 298 -3.87 -21.35 22.92
N PHE A 299 -3.58 -22.23 21.95
CA PHE A 299 -3.33 -23.65 22.23
C PHE A 299 -2.14 -23.86 23.16
N LEU A 300 -1.01 -23.18 22.94
CA LEU A 300 0.17 -23.26 23.81
C LEU A 300 -0.17 -22.81 25.23
N LEU A 301 -0.87 -21.68 25.40
CA LEU A 301 -1.26 -21.16 26.70
C LEU A 301 -2.21 -22.11 27.46
N LEU A 302 -3.12 -22.78 26.77
CA LEU A 302 -4.03 -23.74 27.38
C LEU A 302 -3.31 -25.02 27.85
N ASN A 303 -2.21 -25.40 27.20
CA ASN A 303 -1.44 -26.59 27.58
C ASN A 303 -0.52 -26.37 28.80
N ILE A 304 -0.15 -25.12 29.12
CA ILE A 304 0.67 -24.80 30.29
C ILE A 304 0.03 -25.30 31.62
N PRO A 305 -1.24 -24.97 31.95
CA PRO A 305 -1.88 -25.44 33.15
C PRO A 305 -2.08 -26.98 33.19
N VAL A 306 -2.31 -27.59 32.02
CA VAL A 306 -2.51 -29.06 31.92
C VAL A 306 -1.23 -29.80 32.28
N SER A 307 -0.08 -29.33 31.77
CA SER A 307 1.22 -29.91 32.12
C SER A 307 1.49 -29.78 33.61
N TYR A 308 1.19 -28.63 34.24
CA TYR A 308 1.36 -28.40 35.65
C TYR A 308 0.47 -29.31 36.50
N THR A 309 -0.80 -29.51 36.15
CA THR A 309 -1.73 -30.39 36.91
C THR A 309 -1.36 -31.86 36.78
N HIS A 310 -0.87 -32.29 35.61
CA HIS A 310 -0.43 -33.68 35.37
C HIS A 310 0.83 -34.02 36.21
N LEU A 311 1.75 -33.09 36.33
CA LEU A 311 2.97 -33.23 37.11
C LEU A 311 2.68 -33.34 38.62
N ARG A 312 1.77 -32.47 39.11
CA ARG A 312 1.38 -32.48 40.53
C ARG A 312 0.68 -33.80 40.95
N ALA A 313 -0.05 -34.43 40.01
CA ALA A 313 -0.67 -35.74 40.23
C ALA A 313 0.35 -36.90 40.33
N HIS A 314 1.54 -36.73 39.72
CA HIS A 314 2.63 -37.71 39.81
C HIS A 314 3.48 -37.58 41.05
N GLU A 315 3.60 -36.36 41.63
CA GLU A 315 4.33 -36.12 42.90
C GLU A 315 3.56 -36.57 44.16
N THR A 316 2.25 -36.79 44.06
CA THR A 316 1.38 -37.23 45.16
C THR A 316 1.18 -38.74 45.24
N ARG A 317 1.91 -39.51 44.44
CA ARG A 317 2.01 -40.98 44.53
C ARG A 317 3.44 -41.40 44.97
#